data_6be98322412cf47d2d8c2ae897d045e2
#
_entry.id   6be98322412cf47d2d8c2ae897d045e2
#
_cell.length_a   1.000
_cell.length_b   1.000
_cell.length_c   1.000
_cell.angle_alpha   90.00
_cell.angle_beta   90.00
_cell.angle_gamma   90.00
#
_symmetry.space_group_name_H-M   'P 1'
#
loop_
_entity.id
_entity.type
_entity.pdbx_description
1 polymer ?
#
loop_
_entity_poly.entity_id
_entity_poly.type
_entity_poly.pdbx_seq_one_letter_code
_entity_poly.pdbx_strand_id
1 'polypeptide(L)'
;MQFDYIIIGAGSAGNVLATRLTEDPNTSVLLLEAGGPDYRFDFRTQMPAALAFPLQGKRYNWAYETEPEPFMNNRRMECGRGKGLGGSSLINGMCYIRGNALDLDNWAQEPGLENWSYLDCLPYYRKAETRDVGENDYHGGDGPVSVTTSKPGVNPLFEAMIEAGVQAGYPRTDDLNGYQQEGFGPMDRTVTPQGRRASTARGYLDQAKSRPNLTIRTHAMTDHIIFDGKRAVGVEWLEGDSTIPTRATANKEE
;
A
#
# COMPACT_ATOMS: atom_id res chain seq x y z
N MET A 1 3.74 -27.51 6.18
CA MET A 1 4.42 -26.95 5.00
C MET A 1 5.61 -26.15 5.50
N GLN A 2 6.68 -26.01 4.70
CA GLN A 2 7.90 -25.33 5.10
C GLN A 2 8.29 -24.31 4.03
N PHE A 3 8.67 -23.10 4.45
CA PHE A 3 9.08 -21.99 3.59
C PHE A 3 10.30 -21.29 4.19
N ASP A 4 10.98 -20.45 3.41
CA ASP A 4 12.03 -19.60 3.93
C ASP A 4 11.43 -18.40 4.70
N TYR A 5 10.36 -17.81 4.13
CA TYR A 5 9.64 -16.68 4.73
C TYR A 5 8.14 -16.92 4.70
N ILE A 6 7.46 -16.45 5.73
CA ILE A 6 6.00 -16.38 5.80
C ILE A 6 5.60 -14.91 5.96
N ILE A 7 4.70 -14.44 5.10
CA ILE A 7 4.21 -13.05 5.11
C ILE A 7 2.73 -13.07 5.47
N ILE A 8 2.36 -12.41 6.55
CA ILE A 8 0.99 -12.29 7.03
C ILE A 8 0.40 -10.98 6.54
N GLY A 9 -0.59 -11.08 5.67
CA GLY A 9 -1.29 -9.97 5.02
C GLY A 9 -0.69 -9.57 3.67
N ALA A 10 -1.48 -9.72 2.61
CA ALA A 10 -1.15 -9.27 1.25
C ALA A 10 -1.58 -7.81 1.02
N GLY A 11 -1.30 -6.95 1.98
CA GLY A 11 -1.46 -5.51 1.88
C GLY A 11 -0.33 -4.85 1.09
N SER A 12 -0.19 -3.52 1.22
CA SER A 12 0.82 -2.76 0.48
C SER A 12 2.23 -3.26 0.75
N ALA A 13 2.61 -3.45 2.02
CA ALA A 13 3.93 -3.95 2.39
C ALA A 13 4.14 -5.43 2.01
N GLY A 14 3.17 -6.30 2.34
CA GLY A 14 3.30 -7.73 2.08
C GLY A 14 3.45 -8.07 0.59
N ASN A 15 2.76 -7.35 -0.29
CA ASN A 15 2.92 -7.52 -1.74
C ASN A 15 4.31 -7.11 -2.23
N VAL A 16 4.91 -6.06 -1.64
CA VAL A 16 6.28 -5.66 -1.95
C VAL A 16 7.25 -6.75 -1.50
N LEU A 17 7.16 -7.20 -0.25
CA LEU A 17 8.03 -8.24 0.30
C LEU A 17 7.92 -9.54 -0.50
N ALA A 18 6.69 -10.03 -0.76
CA ALA A 18 6.47 -11.24 -1.54
C ALA A 18 7.09 -11.16 -2.93
N THR A 19 6.95 -10.00 -3.58
CA THR A 19 7.51 -9.79 -4.93
C THR A 19 9.03 -9.73 -4.91
N ARG A 20 9.62 -8.99 -3.97
CA ARG A 20 11.07 -8.79 -3.90
C ARG A 20 11.83 -10.01 -3.40
N LEU A 21 11.34 -10.68 -2.36
CA LEU A 21 11.99 -11.89 -1.83
C LEU A 21 12.00 -13.03 -2.85
N THR A 22 10.95 -13.16 -3.66
CA THR A 22 10.87 -14.20 -4.69
C THR A 22 11.59 -13.87 -6.01
N GLU A 23 12.28 -12.74 -6.10
CA GLU A 23 13.23 -12.47 -7.19
C GLU A 23 14.40 -13.47 -7.18
N ASP A 24 14.81 -13.92 -5.98
CA ASP A 24 15.71 -15.06 -5.84
C ASP A 24 14.89 -16.37 -5.95
N PRO A 25 15.11 -17.19 -7.00
CA PRO A 25 14.36 -18.43 -7.21
C PRO A 25 14.60 -19.49 -6.12
N ASN A 26 15.66 -19.35 -5.32
CA ASN A 26 15.98 -20.24 -4.20
C ASN A 26 15.29 -19.82 -2.89
N THR A 27 14.60 -18.69 -2.87
CA THR A 27 13.87 -18.20 -1.70
C THR A 27 12.39 -18.53 -1.84
N SER A 28 11.87 -19.41 -0.98
CA SER A 28 10.47 -19.81 -0.95
C SER A 28 9.65 -18.93 0.01
N VAL A 29 8.50 -18.42 -0.46
CA VAL A 29 7.65 -17.50 0.29
C VAL A 29 6.21 -17.99 0.34
N LEU A 30 5.63 -17.99 1.54
CA LEU A 30 4.18 -18.13 1.76
C LEU A 30 3.59 -16.75 2.06
N LEU A 31 2.60 -16.34 1.27
CA LEU A 31 1.83 -15.11 1.47
C LEU A 31 0.40 -15.47 1.89
N LEU A 32 0.01 -15.10 3.10
CA LEU A 32 -1.32 -15.32 3.66
C LEU A 32 -2.15 -14.04 3.60
N GLU A 33 -3.40 -14.14 3.16
CA GLU A 33 -4.34 -13.00 3.11
C GLU A 33 -5.73 -13.45 3.60
N ALA A 34 -6.27 -12.71 4.56
CA ALA A 34 -7.58 -13.01 5.14
C ALA A 34 -8.75 -12.76 4.20
N GLY A 35 -8.60 -11.82 3.27
CA GLY A 35 -9.60 -11.51 2.27
C GLY A 35 -9.45 -12.33 0.98
N GLY A 36 -10.25 -11.94 -0.02
CA GLY A 36 -10.26 -12.59 -1.33
C GLY A 36 -9.19 -12.05 -2.30
N PRO A 37 -9.16 -12.59 -3.53
CA PRO A 37 -8.28 -12.10 -4.59
C PRO A 37 -8.66 -10.70 -5.08
N ASP A 38 -7.76 -10.07 -5.85
CA ASP A 38 -8.08 -8.85 -6.61
C ASP A 38 -8.98 -9.23 -7.81
N TYR A 39 -10.28 -8.98 -7.67
CA TYR A 39 -11.27 -9.27 -8.71
C TYR A 39 -11.21 -8.22 -9.81
N ARG A 40 -10.55 -8.53 -10.91
CA ARG A 40 -10.24 -7.60 -12.01
C ARG A 40 -11.44 -6.94 -12.69
N PHE A 41 -12.62 -7.54 -12.58
CA PHE A 41 -13.87 -7.03 -13.16
C PHE A 41 -14.79 -6.38 -12.12
N ASP A 42 -14.41 -6.36 -10.85
CA ASP A 42 -15.20 -5.69 -9.81
C ASP A 42 -14.92 -4.18 -9.84
N PHE A 43 -15.87 -3.42 -10.36
CA PHE A 43 -15.74 -1.97 -10.50
C PHE A 43 -15.42 -1.26 -9.16
N ARG A 44 -15.85 -1.83 -8.05
CA ARG A 44 -15.67 -1.24 -6.71
C ARG A 44 -14.21 -1.04 -6.34
N THR A 45 -13.33 -1.96 -6.74
CA THR A 45 -11.89 -1.89 -6.50
C THR A 45 -11.10 -1.42 -7.72
N GLN A 46 -11.71 -1.38 -8.90
CA GLN A 46 -11.01 -1.08 -10.15
C GLN A 46 -11.22 0.36 -10.65
N MET A 47 -12.41 0.91 -10.42
CA MET A 47 -12.81 2.23 -10.92
C MET A 47 -12.51 3.31 -9.88
N PRO A 48 -11.65 4.30 -10.17
CA PRO A 48 -11.35 5.39 -9.24
C PRO A 48 -12.59 6.15 -8.75
N ALA A 49 -13.56 6.41 -9.63
CA ALA A 49 -14.80 7.10 -9.27
C ALA A 49 -15.68 6.30 -8.28
N ALA A 50 -15.45 5.01 -8.16
CA ALA A 50 -16.19 4.12 -7.25
C ALA A 50 -15.57 4.04 -5.84
N LEU A 51 -14.66 4.94 -5.48
CA LEU A 51 -13.84 4.87 -4.26
C LEU A 51 -14.61 4.68 -2.94
N ALA A 52 -15.86 5.11 -2.87
CA ALA A 52 -16.70 4.94 -1.68
C ALA A 52 -17.31 3.53 -1.54
N PHE A 53 -17.47 2.79 -2.66
CA PHE A 53 -18.13 1.49 -2.64
C PHE A 53 -17.37 0.38 -1.90
N PRO A 54 -16.05 0.24 -2.02
CA PRO A 54 -15.32 -0.81 -1.32
C PRO A 54 -15.25 -0.58 0.20
N LEU A 55 -15.52 0.62 0.69
CA LEU A 55 -15.63 0.92 2.10
C LEU A 55 -16.95 0.38 2.68
N GLN A 56 -17.98 0.21 1.86
CA GLN A 56 -19.29 -0.27 2.31
C GLN A 56 -19.27 -1.78 2.56
N GLY A 57 -19.65 -2.18 3.76
CA GLY A 57 -19.72 -3.58 4.17
C GLY A 57 -18.35 -4.23 4.42
N LYS A 58 -18.33 -5.57 4.52
CA LYS A 58 -17.16 -6.33 4.99
C LYS A 58 -16.45 -7.13 3.90
N ARG A 59 -16.80 -6.94 2.62
CA ARG A 59 -16.17 -7.70 1.53
C ARG A 59 -14.72 -7.30 1.29
N TYR A 60 -14.45 -5.99 1.24
CA TYR A 60 -13.13 -5.40 0.99
C TYR A 60 -12.61 -4.58 2.16
N ASN A 61 -13.39 -4.50 3.25
CA ASN A 61 -13.11 -3.68 4.41
C ASN A 61 -13.27 -4.51 5.67
N TRP A 62 -12.33 -4.40 6.59
CA TRP A 62 -12.45 -4.97 7.93
C TRP A 62 -13.57 -4.31 8.73
N ALA A 63 -13.96 -3.11 8.34
CA ALA A 63 -15.00 -2.29 8.97
C ALA A 63 -14.76 -2.11 10.47
N TYR A 64 -13.53 -1.76 10.83
CA TYR A 64 -13.21 -1.35 12.19
C TYR A 64 -13.84 0.00 12.49
N GLU A 65 -14.19 0.20 13.75
CA GLU A 65 -14.67 1.46 14.29
C GLU A 65 -13.82 1.87 15.49
N THR A 66 -13.71 3.18 15.71
CA THR A 66 -13.07 3.69 16.92
C THR A 66 -13.89 3.35 18.16
N GLU A 67 -13.28 3.42 19.34
CA GLU A 67 -14.04 3.53 20.58
C GLU A 67 -14.88 4.84 20.58
N PRO A 68 -15.94 4.92 21.39
CA PRO A 68 -16.72 6.15 21.49
C PRO A 68 -15.83 7.34 21.85
N GLU A 69 -15.89 8.41 21.06
CA GLU A 69 -15.09 9.62 21.29
C GLU A 69 -15.87 10.63 22.12
N PRO A 70 -15.53 10.85 23.39
CA PRO A 70 -16.32 11.70 24.32
C PRO A 70 -16.48 13.14 23.82
N PHE A 71 -15.43 13.70 23.17
CA PHE A 71 -15.45 15.07 22.67
C PHE A 71 -16.18 15.22 21.32
N MET A 72 -16.70 14.11 20.76
CA MET A 72 -17.44 14.08 19.51
C MET A 72 -18.84 13.46 19.71
N ASN A 73 -19.52 13.80 20.79
CA ASN A 73 -20.85 13.28 21.16
C ASN A 73 -20.89 11.74 21.30
N ASN A 74 -19.82 11.13 21.80
CA ASN A 74 -19.66 9.68 21.95
C ASN A 74 -19.90 8.89 20.65
N ARG A 75 -19.72 9.51 19.49
CA ARG A 75 -19.83 8.79 18.21
C ARG A 75 -18.65 7.86 17.99
N ARG A 76 -18.91 6.76 17.31
CA ARG A 76 -17.89 5.90 16.72
C ARG A 76 -17.64 6.35 15.30
N MET A 77 -16.38 6.33 14.88
CA MET A 77 -15.99 6.69 13.52
C MET A 77 -15.45 5.46 12.80
N GLU A 78 -15.82 5.34 11.53
CA GLU A 78 -15.29 4.28 10.68
C GLU A 78 -13.77 4.40 10.55
N CYS A 79 -13.09 3.27 10.70
CA CYS A 79 -11.64 3.14 10.54
C CYS A 79 -11.36 2.06 9.49
N GLY A 80 -11.71 2.35 8.23
CA GLY A 80 -11.63 1.40 7.12
C GLY A 80 -10.21 0.89 6.90
N ARG A 81 -10.07 -0.43 6.81
CA ARG A 81 -8.83 -1.12 6.42
C ARG A 81 -9.16 -2.18 5.38
N GLY A 82 -8.37 -2.22 4.32
CA GLY A 82 -8.61 -3.14 3.22
C GLY A 82 -8.40 -4.59 3.60
N LYS A 83 -9.26 -5.45 3.06
CA LYS A 83 -9.27 -6.91 3.22
C LYS A 83 -9.29 -7.56 1.85
N GLY A 84 -8.18 -8.16 1.44
CA GLY A 84 -7.97 -8.78 0.14
C GLY A 84 -6.58 -8.57 -0.42
N LEU A 85 -6.23 -9.24 -1.53
CA LEU A 85 -4.96 -9.02 -2.22
C LEU A 85 -4.87 -7.56 -2.68
N GLY A 86 -3.97 -6.81 -2.05
CA GLY A 86 -3.81 -5.36 -2.20
C GLY A 86 -4.08 -4.59 -0.92
N GLY A 87 -4.79 -5.19 0.06
CA GLY A 87 -5.10 -4.55 1.34
C GLY A 87 -5.73 -3.17 1.17
N SER A 88 -5.29 -2.19 1.94
CA SER A 88 -5.85 -0.83 1.87
C SER A 88 -5.59 -0.10 0.55
N SER A 89 -4.67 -0.58 -0.31
CA SER A 89 -4.53 -0.04 -1.66
C SER A 89 -5.73 -0.35 -2.58
N LEU A 90 -6.61 -1.32 -2.20
CA LEU A 90 -7.88 -1.59 -2.88
C LEU A 90 -8.97 -0.56 -2.56
N ILE A 91 -8.90 0.10 -1.41
CA ILE A 91 -9.98 0.92 -0.87
C ILE A 91 -9.60 2.37 -0.56
N ASN A 92 -8.31 2.75 -0.65
CA ASN A 92 -7.84 4.10 -0.40
C ASN A 92 -8.30 5.10 -1.48
N GLY A 93 -8.12 6.40 -1.21
CA GLY A 93 -8.44 7.50 -2.13
C GLY A 93 -7.44 7.68 -3.28
N MET A 94 -6.45 6.79 -3.41
CA MET A 94 -5.40 6.81 -4.45
C MET A 94 -4.49 8.05 -4.43
N CYS A 95 -4.56 8.90 -3.43
CA CYS A 95 -3.62 10.00 -3.29
C CYS A 95 -2.20 9.44 -3.12
N TYR A 96 -1.29 9.88 -3.98
CA TYR A 96 0.11 9.48 -3.90
C TYR A 96 0.92 10.64 -3.35
N ILE A 97 1.36 10.50 -2.10
CA ILE A 97 2.14 11.49 -1.40
C ILE A 97 3.23 10.78 -0.58
N ARG A 98 4.42 11.35 -0.55
CA ARG A 98 5.56 10.85 0.22
C ARG A 98 5.63 11.55 1.57
N GLY A 99 6.38 10.96 2.50
CA GLY A 99 6.76 11.64 3.74
C GLY A 99 7.53 12.93 3.45
N ASN A 100 7.37 13.94 4.30
CA ASN A 100 8.16 15.17 4.21
C ASN A 100 9.63 14.84 4.45
N ALA A 101 10.53 15.53 3.72
CA ALA A 101 11.97 15.31 3.84
C ALA A 101 12.45 15.48 5.28
N LEU A 102 11.97 16.51 5.99
CA LEU A 102 12.35 16.79 7.38
C LEU A 102 11.89 15.70 8.36
N ASP A 103 10.75 15.03 8.11
CA ASP A 103 10.30 13.94 8.96
C ASP A 103 11.26 12.75 8.88
N LEU A 104 11.70 12.40 7.68
CA LEU A 104 12.66 11.30 7.46
C LEU A 104 14.05 11.68 7.99
N ASP A 105 14.50 12.92 7.79
CA ASP A 105 15.76 13.41 8.32
C ASP A 105 15.77 13.44 9.87
N ASN A 106 14.62 13.70 10.49
CA ASN A 106 14.46 13.57 11.94
C ASN A 106 14.54 12.10 12.39
N TRP A 107 13.93 11.17 11.62
CA TRP A 107 14.07 9.74 11.93
C TRP A 107 15.52 9.28 11.88
N ALA A 108 16.29 9.76 10.91
CA ALA A 108 17.72 9.42 10.77
C ALA A 108 18.59 9.86 11.96
N GLN A 109 18.08 10.72 12.85
CA GLN A 109 18.77 11.12 14.08
C GLN A 109 18.56 10.13 15.23
N GLU A 110 17.58 9.22 15.12
CA GLU A 110 17.32 8.22 16.15
C GLU A 110 18.30 7.03 16.03
N PRO A 111 18.82 6.50 17.15
CA PRO A 111 19.73 5.37 17.13
C PRO A 111 19.15 4.15 16.39
N GLY A 112 19.88 3.65 15.39
CA GLY A 112 19.49 2.51 14.56
C GLY A 112 18.67 2.88 13.33
N LEU A 113 18.40 4.18 13.10
CA LEU A 113 17.68 4.68 11.92
C LEU A 113 18.55 5.59 11.03
N GLU A 114 19.87 5.53 11.16
CA GLU A 114 20.82 6.43 10.48
C GLU A 114 20.71 6.39 8.95
N ASN A 115 20.19 5.29 8.38
CA ASN A 115 19.99 5.10 6.94
C ASN A 115 18.55 5.42 6.47
N TRP A 116 17.78 6.18 7.27
CA TRP A 116 16.41 6.56 6.97
C TRP A 116 16.23 8.03 6.62
N SER A 117 17.33 8.75 6.30
CA SER A 117 17.20 10.12 5.80
C SER A 117 16.40 10.17 4.50
N TYR A 118 15.88 11.34 4.15
CA TYR A 118 15.15 11.50 2.91
C TYR A 118 15.97 11.05 1.68
N LEU A 119 17.24 11.40 1.64
CA LEU A 119 18.13 11.03 0.53
C LEU A 119 18.41 9.53 0.48
N ASP A 120 18.46 8.84 1.63
CA ASP A 120 18.59 7.38 1.67
C ASP A 120 17.29 6.69 1.21
N CYS A 121 16.14 7.28 1.49
CA CYS A 121 14.83 6.76 1.08
C CYS A 121 14.46 7.08 -0.38
N LEU A 122 14.97 8.17 -0.94
CA LEU A 122 14.62 8.64 -2.28
C LEU A 122 14.85 7.60 -3.39
N PRO A 123 15.96 6.83 -3.44
CA PRO A 123 16.13 5.77 -4.42
C PRO A 123 15.03 4.71 -4.38
N TYR A 124 14.50 4.40 -3.21
CA TYR A 124 13.40 3.44 -3.03
C TYR A 124 12.05 4.00 -3.48
N TYR A 125 11.79 5.28 -3.24
CA TYR A 125 10.62 5.97 -3.81
C TYR A 125 10.64 5.92 -5.34
N ARG A 126 11.78 6.27 -5.95
CA ARG A 126 11.96 6.22 -7.40
C ARG A 126 11.82 4.79 -7.94
N LYS A 127 12.43 3.80 -7.28
CA LYS A 127 12.33 2.37 -7.65
C LYS A 127 10.90 1.83 -7.57
N ALA A 128 10.03 2.44 -6.76
CA ALA A 128 8.66 1.96 -6.54
C ALA A 128 7.68 2.41 -7.62
N GLU A 129 7.94 3.49 -8.35
CA GLU A 129 6.95 4.14 -9.20
C GLU A 129 7.33 4.22 -10.68
N THR A 130 6.28 4.27 -11.51
CA THR A 130 6.34 4.76 -12.89
C THR A 130 5.41 5.96 -12.99
N ARG A 131 5.97 7.16 -13.11
CA ARG A 131 5.20 8.40 -13.24
C ARG A 131 4.91 8.70 -14.71
N ASP A 132 3.67 9.05 -15.05
CA ASP A 132 3.21 9.25 -16.43
C ASP A 132 3.80 10.49 -17.14
N VAL A 133 4.29 11.46 -16.39
CA VAL A 133 4.99 12.65 -16.92
C VAL A 133 6.49 12.48 -17.01
N GLY A 134 7.01 11.28 -16.72
CA GLY A 134 8.41 10.91 -16.87
C GLY A 134 9.22 10.94 -15.56
N GLU A 135 10.44 10.41 -15.65
CA GLU A 135 11.41 10.39 -14.56
C GLU A 135 12.17 11.71 -14.41
N ASN A 136 12.63 11.97 -13.20
CA ASN A 136 13.54 13.08 -12.89
C ASN A 136 14.33 12.75 -11.60
N ASP A 137 14.97 13.73 -10.99
CA ASP A 137 15.77 13.52 -9.77
C ASP A 137 14.93 12.97 -8.61
N TYR A 138 13.63 13.25 -8.58
CA TYR A 138 12.71 12.83 -7.51
C TYR A 138 11.84 11.64 -7.92
N HIS A 139 11.59 11.40 -9.19
CA HIS A 139 10.61 10.44 -9.70
C HIS A 139 11.21 9.33 -10.52
N GLY A 140 10.59 8.15 -10.43
CA GLY A 140 10.95 6.99 -11.22
C GLY A 140 10.09 6.80 -12.47
N GLY A 141 10.64 6.08 -13.46
CA GLY A 141 10.00 5.84 -14.75
C GLY A 141 9.71 4.36 -15.07
N ASP A 142 10.17 3.42 -14.23
CA ASP A 142 10.12 1.97 -14.52
C ASP A 142 9.66 1.10 -13.33
N GLY A 143 9.24 1.73 -12.23
CA GLY A 143 8.78 1.02 -11.04
C GLY A 143 7.37 0.43 -11.21
N PRO A 144 6.99 -0.51 -10.32
CA PRO A 144 5.76 -1.28 -10.46
C PRO A 144 4.47 -0.50 -10.20
N VAL A 145 4.52 0.63 -9.48
CA VAL A 145 3.32 1.41 -9.15
C VAL A 145 3.11 2.50 -10.20
N SER A 146 2.02 2.40 -10.95
CA SER A 146 1.63 3.48 -11.88
C SER A 146 1.16 4.69 -11.10
N VAL A 147 1.77 5.85 -11.40
CA VAL A 147 1.44 7.15 -10.83
C VAL A 147 1.05 8.10 -11.96
N THR A 148 -0.13 8.70 -11.84
CA THR A 148 -0.67 9.65 -12.82
C THR A 148 -0.77 11.03 -12.18
N THR A 149 -0.17 12.03 -12.82
CA THR A 149 -0.23 13.43 -12.39
C THR A 149 -1.46 14.11 -12.95
N SER A 150 -2.13 14.91 -12.14
CA SER A 150 -3.26 15.72 -12.60
C SER A 150 -2.79 16.78 -13.59
N LYS A 151 -3.34 16.75 -14.82
CA LYS A 151 -2.99 17.73 -15.85
C LYS A 151 -3.68 19.06 -15.59
N PRO A 152 -2.97 20.20 -15.79
CA PRO A 152 -3.59 21.52 -15.71
C PRO A 152 -4.81 21.65 -16.65
N GLY A 153 -5.84 22.36 -16.20
CA GLY A 153 -7.03 22.65 -17.00
C GLY A 153 -8.04 21.51 -17.14
N VAL A 154 -7.76 20.30 -16.65
CA VAL A 154 -8.72 19.17 -16.71
C VAL A 154 -9.90 19.40 -15.77
N ASN A 155 -9.66 19.98 -14.61
CA ASN A 155 -10.70 20.31 -13.65
C ASN A 155 -10.53 21.77 -13.18
N PRO A 156 -11.43 22.68 -13.58
CA PRO A 156 -11.33 24.09 -13.22
C PRO A 156 -11.42 24.34 -11.71
N LEU A 157 -12.05 23.44 -10.94
CA LEU A 157 -12.12 23.58 -9.48
C LEU A 157 -10.74 23.36 -8.82
N PHE A 158 -9.88 22.51 -9.39
CA PHE A 158 -8.52 22.32 -8.88
C PHE A 158 -7.67 23.57 -9.08
N GLU A 159 -7.75 24.20 -10.26
CA GLU A 159 -7.04 25.46 -10.51
C GLU A 159 -7.55 26.57 -9.59
N ALA A 160 -8.87 26.69 -9.42
CA ALA A 160 -9.46 27.66 -8.50
C ALA A 160 -9.00 27.43 -7.05
N MET A 161 -8.87 26.16 -6.62
CA MET A 161 -8.39 25.83 -5.27
C MET A 161 -6.90 26.16 -5.09
N ILE A 162 -6.08 25.88 -6.10
CA ILE A 162 -4.65 26.23 -6.08
C ILE A 162 -4.49 27.75 -6.02
N GLU A 163 -5.24 28.47 -6.85
CA GLU A 163 -5.21 29.94 -6.89
C GLU A 163 -5.70 30.56 -5.56
N ALA A 164 -6.75 30.01 -4.97
CA ALA A 164 -7.22 30.45 -3.65
C ALA A 164 -6.16 30.23 -2.56
N GLY A 165 -5.40 29.14 -2.62
CA GLY A 165 -4.27 28.89 -1.73
C GLY A 165 -3.16 29.94 -1.89
N VAL A 166 -2.83 30.30 -3.12
CA VAL A 166 -1.85 31.35 -3.42
C VAL A 166 -2.32 32.71 -2.91
N GLN A 167 -3.60 33.06 -3.13
CA GLN A 167 -4.20 34.30 -2.60
C GLN A 167 -4.21 34.35 -1.08
N ALA A 168 -4.29 33.19 -0.42
CA ALA A 168 -4.19 33.08 1.04
C ALA A 168 -2.73 33.14 1.57
N GLY A 169 -1.74 33.29 0.68
CA GLY A 169 -0.33 33.46 1.05
C GLY A 169 0.47 32.16 1.09
N TYR A 170 -0.07 31.05 0.62
CA TYR A 170 0.66 29.79 0.50
C TYR A 170 1.43 29.71 -0.82
N PRO A 171 2.58 29.03 -0.87
CA PRO A 171 3.31 28.85 -2.11
C PRO A 171 2.56 27.96 -3.11
N ARG A 172 2.72 28.25 -4.40
CA ARG A 172 2.38 27.29 -5.47
C ARG A 172 3.53 26.31 -5.63
N THR A 173 3.21 25.03 -5.81
CA THR A 173 4.16 24.00 -6.23
C THR A 173 3.62 23.26 -7.44
N ASP A 174 4.51 22.85 -8.34
CA ASP A 174 4.16 22.01 -9.48
C ASP A 174 4.31 20.51 -9.19
N ASP A 175 4.89 20.17 -8.03
CA ASP A 175 5.17 18.80 -7.64
C ASP A 175 5.21 18.66 -6.11
N LEU A 176 4.16 18.06 -5.54
CA LEU A 176 4.03 17.79 -4.10
C LEU A 176 4.97 16.68 -3.60
N ASN A 177 5.62 15.94 -4.49
CA ASN A 177 6.59 14.89 -4.19
C ASN A 177 8.02 15.24 -4.65
N GLY A 178 8.22 16.44 -5.17
CA GLY A 178 9.49 16.95 -5.66
C GLY A 178 10.26 17.77 -4.62
N TYR A 179 11.03 18.74 -5.11
CA TYR A 179 11.88 19.60 -4.25
C TYR A 179 11.06 20.42 -3.24
N GLN A 180 9.94 20.99 -3.68
CA GLN A 180 9.06 21.79 -2.82
C GLN A 180 7.79 21.03 -2.52
N GLN A 181 7.78 20.29 -1.42
CA GLN A 181 6.64 19.45 -1.00
C GLN A 181 5.49 20.27 -0.40
N GLU A 182 5.78 21.45 0.15
CA GLU A 182 4.78 22.31 0.77
C GLU A 182 4.19 23.30 -0.23
N GLY A 183 2.88 23.46 -0.16
CA GLY A 183 2.16 24.40 -1.02
C GLY A 183 0.88 23.82 -1.62
N PHE A 184 0.35 24.57 -2.58
CA PHE A 184 -0.81 24.17 -3.38
C PHE A 184 -0.36 23.78 -4.79
N GLY A 185 -0.71 22.59 -5.22
CA GLY A 185 -0.29 22.04 -6.50
C GLY A 185 -1.09 20.81 -6.95
N PRO A 186 -0.78 20.29 -8.14
CA PRO A 186 -1.41 19.08 -8.66
C PRO A 186 -1.03 17.88 -7.80
N MET A 187 -2.01 17.03 -7.49
CA MET A 187 -1.79 15.81 -6.71
C MET A 187 -1.58 14.62 -7.64
N ASP A 188 -0.52 13.88 -7.39
CA ASP A 188 -0.27 12.58 -7.99
C ASP A 188 -1.23 11.51 -7.44
N ARG A 189 -1.58 10.54 -8.27
CA ARG A 189 -2.52 9.47 -7.92
C ARG A 189 -2.03 8.11 -8.36
N THR A 190 -2.25 7.09 -7.54
CA THR A 190 -2.01 5.68 -7.90
C THR A 190 -3.13 5.17 -8.82
N VAL A 191 -3.07 5.65 -10.06
CA VAL A 191 -4.00 5.32 -11.14
C VAL A 191 -3.18 4.97 -12.38
N THR A 192 -3.60 3.94 -13.13
CA THR A 192 -2.94 3.58 -14.39
C THR A 192 -3.30 4.56 -15.50
N PRO A 193 -2.51 4.64 -16.59
CA PRO A 193 -2.85 5.46 -17.77
C PRO A 193 -4.22 5.13 -18.37
N GLN A 194 -4.73 3.91 -18.15
CA GLN A 194 -6.06 3.47 -18.60
C GLN A 194 -7.18 3.83 -17.62
N GLY A 195 -6.90 4.65 -16.59
CA GLY A 195 -7.89 5.12 -15.62
C GLY A 195 -8.33 4.07 -14.61
N ARG A 196 -7.48 3.09 -14.29
CA ARG A 196 -7.76 2.07 -13.27
C ARG A 196 -6.92 2.31 -12.03
N ARG A 197 -7.45 1.91 -10.87
CA ARG A 197 -6.70 1.88 -9.62
C ARG A 197 -5.42 1.06 -9.77
N ALA A 198 -4.28 1.62 -9.41
CA ALA A 198 -2.99 0.94 -9.34
C ALA A 198 -2.75 0.41 -7.91
N SER A 199 -3.48 -0.64 -7.52
CA SER A 199 -3.25 -1.31 -6.24
C SER A 199 -1.89 -2.02 -6.22
N THR A 200 -1.36 -2.32 -5.03
CA THR A 200 -0.09 -3.07 -4.89
C THR A 200 -0.21 -4.52 -5.37
N ALA A 201 -1.41 -5.12 -5.35
CA ALA A 201 -1.61 -6.40 -6.00
C ALA A 201 -1.35 -6.31 -7.51
N ARG A 202 -1.80 -5.24 -8.14
CA ARG A 202 -1.62 -5.01 -9.58
C ARG A 202 -0.18 -4.61 -9.92
N GLY A 203 0.40 -3.70 -9.15
CA GLY A 203 1.75 -3.22 -9.40
C GLY A 203 2.80 -4.28 -9.10
N TYR A 204 2.79 -4.81 -7.89
CA TYR A 204 3.80 -5.75 -7.40
C TYR A 204 3.42 -7.21 -7.61
N LEU A 205 2.32 -7.68 -6.99
CA LEU A 205 2.03 -9.10 -6.91
C LEU A 205 1.77 -9.76 -8.27
N ASP A 206 1.16 -9.03 -9.21
CA ASP A 206 0.92 -9.54 -10.58
C ASP A 206 2.19 -9.95 -11.30
N GLN A 207 3.34 -9.35 -10.98
CA GLN A 207 4.65 -9.70 -11.56
C GLN A 207 5.23 -10.99 -10.96
N ALA A 208 4.81 -11.35 -9.74
CA ALA A 208 5.38 -12.46 -8.99
C ALA A 208 4.46 -13.68 -8.85
N LYS A 209 3.15 -13.51 -9.00
CA LYS A 209 2.14 -14.55 -8.69
C LYS A 209 2.28 -15.87 -9.46
N SER A 210 2.98 -15.85 -10.60
CA SER A 210 3.27 -17.06 -11.40
C SER A 210 4.61 -17.71 -11.05
N ARG A 211 5.38 -17.14 -10.14
CA ARG A 211 6.68 -17.70 -9.74
C ARG A 211 6.47 -18.97 -8.93
N PRO A 212 7.23 -20.05 -9.21
CA PRO A 212 7.06 -21.34 -8.53
C PRO A 212 7.44 -21.31 -7.04
N ASN A 213 8.24 -20.34 -6.63
CA ASN A 213 8.71 -20.14 -5.26
C ASN A 213 7.80 -19.20 -4.43
N LEU A 214 6.68 -18.73 -4.99
CA LEU A 214 5.67 -17.96 -4.27
C LEU A 214 4.36 -18.77 -4.13
N THR A 215 3.97 -19.01 -2.90
CA THR A 215 2.66 -19.61 -2.58
C THR A 215 1.75 -18.54 -1.99
N ILE A 216 0.61 -18.30 -2.60
CA ILE A 216 -0.39 -17.32 -2.13
C ILE A 216 -1.63 -18.09 -1.63
N ARG A 217 -2.09 -17.76 -0.43
CA ARG A 217 -3.34 -18.25 0.16
C ARG A 217 -4.25 -17.07 0.48
N THR A 218 -5.41 -17.04 -0.16
CA THR A 218 -6.50 -16.09 0.13
C THR A 218 -7.56 -16.76 0.99
N HIS A 219 -8.39 -15.96 1.67
CA HIS A 219 -9.34 -16.46 2.67
C HIS A 219 -8.63 -17.26 3.78
N ALA A 220 -7.38 -16.88 4.05
CA ALA A 220 -6.52 -17.51 5.06
C ALA A 220 -6.40 -16.54 6.25
N MET A 221 -7.27 -16.75 7.23
CA MET A 221 -7.28 -15.95 8.46
C MET A 221 -6.21 -16.50 9.39
N THR A 222 -5.13 -15.76 9.57
CA THR A 222 -4.10 -16.10 10.54
C THR A 222 -4.67 -16.08 11.95
N ASP A 223 -4.48 -17.17 12.67
CA ASP A 223 -4.92 -17.34 14.05
C ASP A 223 -3.82 -16.88 15.01
N HIS A 224 -2.65 -17.48 14.92
CA HIS A 224 -1.52 -17.07 15.75
C HIS A 224 -0.16 -17.42 15.12
N ILE A 225 0.88 -16.74 15.62
CA ILE A 225 2.29 -17.03 15.32
C ILE A 225 2.80 -18.05 16.31
N ILE A 226 3.56 -19.03 15.82
CA ILE A 226 4.16 -20.09 16.63
C ILE A 226 5.57 -19.65 17.03
N PHE A 227 5.84 -19.62 18.31
CA PHE A 227 7.14 -19.27 18.86
C PHE A 227 7.89 -20.48 19.40
N ASP A 228 9.21 -20.48 19.21
CA ASP A 228 10.18 -21.29 19.95
C ASP A 228 11.03 -20.33 20.80
N GLY A 229 10.71 -20.26 22.07
CA GLY A 229 11.24 -19.23 22.96
C GLY A 229 10.86 -17.82 22.50
N LYS A 230 11.82 -17.04 22.02
CA LYS A 230 11.61 -15.67 21.48
C LYS A 230 11.63 -15.61 19.95
N ARG A 231 11.84 -16.75 19.29
CA ARG A 231 11.91 -16.84 17.83
C ARG A 231 10.56 -17.24 17.27
N ALA A 232 10.03 -16.47 16.32
CA ALA A 232 8.91 -16.90 15.49
C ALA A 232 9.38 -18.00 14.54
N VAL A 233 8.69 -19.15 14.52
CA VAL A 233 9.08 -20.34 13.76
C VAL A 233 7.96 -20.88 12.88
N GLY A 234 6.80 -20.30 12.90
CA GLY A 234 5.67 -20.75 12.09
C GLY A 234 4.38 -20.03 12.40
N VAL A 235 3.35 -20.34 11.64
CA VAL A 235 2.03 -19.73 11.73
C VAL A 235 0.94 -20.80 11.61
N GLU A 236 -0.17 -20.58 12.30
CA GLU A 236 -1.42 -21.29 12.08
C GLU A 236 -2.49 -20.35 11.54
N TRP A 237 -3.29 -20.86 10.60
CA TRP A 237 -4.39 -20.09 9.99
C TRP A 237 -5.59 -21.00 9.69
N LEU A 238 -6.76 -20.39 9.54
CA LEU A 238 -7.99 -21.02 9.07
C LEU A 238 -8.25 -20.65 7.62
N GLU A 239 -8.58 -21.63 6.77
CA GLU A 239 -8.92 -21.38 5.35
C GLU A 239 -10.45 -21.37 5.17
N GLY A 240 -10.99 -20.26 4.67
CA GLY A 240 -12.43 -20.10 4.41
C GLY A 240 -13.26 -20.31 5.68
N ASP A 241 -14.21 -21.24 5.60
CA ASP A 241 -15.09 -21.62 6.71
C ASP A 241 -14.56 -22.82 7.50
N SER A 242 -13.32 -23.26 7.26
CA SER A 242 -12.70 -24.38 7.98
C SER A 242 -12.49 -24.04 9.45
N THR A 243 -12.81 -25.00 10.31
CA THR A 243 -12.47 -24.95 11.76
C THR A 243 -11.19 -25.70 12.07
N ILE A 244 -10.58 -26.36 11.08
CA ILE A 244 -9.34 -27.11 11.24
C ILE A 244 -8.19 -26.18 10.81
N PRO A 245 -7.24 -25.88 11.72
CA PRO A 245 -6.13 -25.01 11.38
C PRO A 245 -5.16 -25.70 10.42
N THR A 246 -4.61 -24.93 9.52
CA THR A 246 -3.49 -25.28 8.66
C THR A 246 -2.22 -24.64 9.25
N ARG A 247 -1.07 -25.32 9.13
CA ARG A 247 0.19 -24.88 9.72
C ARG A 247 1.32 -24.84 8.69
N ALA A 248 2.17 -23.83 8.80
CA ALA A 248 3.46 -23.74 8.12
C ALA A 248 4.55 -23.32 9.09
N THR A 249 5.80 -23.64 8.73
CA THR A 249 7.00 -23.23 9.46
C THR A 249 7.90 -22.39 8.56
N ALA A 250 8.57 -21.40 9.14
CA ALA A 250 9.57 -20.57 8.47
C ALA A 250 10.99 -21.00 8.86
N ASN A 251 11.89 -21.07 7.87
CA ASN A 251 13.30 -21.40 8.10
C ASN A 251 14.13 -20.16 8.46
N LYS A 252 13.79 -19.02 7.89
CA LYS A 252 14.53 -17.76 8.03
C LYS A 252 13.78 -16.77 8.88
N GLU A 253 12.56 -16.35 8.43
CA GLU A 253 11.78 -15.29 9.09
C GLU A 253 10.29 -15.41 8.80
N GLU A 254 9.48 -14.84 9.71
CA GLU A 254 8.04 -14.61 9.57
C GLU A 254 7.73 -13.11 9.53
#